data_b4ef26e77967469a60e4a7744f228a0c
#
_entry.id   b4ef26e77967469a60e4a7744f228a0c
#
_cell.length_a   1.000
_cell.length_b   1.000
_cell.length_c   1.000
_cell.angle_alpha   90.00
_cell.angle_beta   90.00
_cell.angle_gamma   90.00
#
_symmetry.space_group_name_H-M   'P 1'
#
loop_
_entity.id
_entity.type
_entity.pdbx_description
1 polymer ?
#
loop_
_entity_poly.entity_id
_entity_poly.type
_entity_poly.pdbx_seq_one_letter_code
_entity_poly.pdbx_strand_id
1 'polypeptide(L)'
;ESDLADFDYVLFLDADTRVVETVTEEELFTDKKYIGVHHPCHFLGMPPHDNPPGAFETRFESAAGISGDDDTSIYFQGCLWGGKMPYVLDMIRELAQRTQFDLSRDVIAQWHDESQMNKFFCERREDVHVMGPEYAYPECFKAFCTFEPKIVHLAKDNSEYQQ
;
A
#
# COMPACT_ATOMS: atom_id res chain seq x y z
N GLU A 1 16.87 12.59 -7.53
CA GLU A 1 15.99 13.36 -6.60
C GLU A 1 15.49 14.68 -7.21
N SER A 2 16.23 15.30 -8.14
CA SER A 2 15.84 16.59 -8.75
C SER A 2 14.63 16.46 -9.69
N ASP A 3 14.49 15.32 -10.37
CA ASP A 3 13.53 15.17 -11.47
C ASP A 3 12.07 15.06 -11.00
N LEU A 4 11.83 14.67 -9.74
CA LEU A 4 10.47 14.58 -9.17
C LEU A 4 10.05 15.87 -8.45
N ALA A 5 10.98 16.76 -8.11
CA ALA A 5 10.68 17.95 -7.31
C ALA A 5 9.81 19.00 -8.05
N ASP A 6 9.73 18.89 -9.37
CA ASP A 6 8.97 19.82 -10.22
C ASP A 6 7.49 19.42 -10.36
N PHE A 7 7.07 18.28 -9.78
CA PHE A 7 5.69 17.82 -9.81
C PHE A 7 4.96 18.18 -8.50
N ASP A 8 3.67 18.48 -8.60
CA ASP A 8 2.81 18.69 -7.44
C ASP A 8 2.45 17.37 -6.73
N TYR A 9 2.32 16.29 -7.49
CA TYR A 9 1.97 14.96 -7.03
C TYR A 9 2.83 13.88 -7.71
N VAL A 10 3.08 12.81 -6.97
CA VAL A 10 3.71 11.58 -7.48
C VAL A 10 2.88 10.38 -7.05
N LEU A 11 2.59 9.50 -8.00
CA LEU A 11 1.92 8.23 -7.77
C LEU A 11 2.84 7.08 -8.17
N PHE A 12 2.93 6.09 -7.30
CA PHE A 12 3.48 4.79 -7.60
C PHE A 12 2.34 3.86 -8.03
N LEU A 13 2.58 3.10 -9.08
CA LEU A 13 1.65 2.08 -9.57
C LEU A 13 2.45 0.85 -9.99
N ASP A 14 2.07 -0.33 -9.51
CA ASP A 14 2.71 -1.58 -9.92
C ASP A 14 2.56 -1.82 -11.42
N ALA A 15 3.61 -2.34 -12.05
CA ALA A 15 3.64 -2.57 -13.50
C ALA A 15 2.65 -3.65 -13.97
N ASP A 16 2.16 -4.49 -13.06
CA ASP A 16 1.16 -5.53 -13.31
C ASP A 16 -0.27 -5.06 -12.99
N THR A 17 -0.52 -3.77 -13.10
CA THR A 17 -1.85 -3.17 -13.00
C THR A 17 -2.39 -2.75 -14.36
N ARG A 18 -3.70 -2.68 -14.48
CA ARG A 18 -4.40 -2.21 -15.68
C ARG A 18 -5.54 -1.28 -15.29
N VAL A 19 -5.51 -0.05 -15.77
CA VAL A 19 -6.62 0.89 -15.67
C VAL A 19 -7.73 0.43 -16.63
N VAL A 20 -8.94 0.20 -16.12
CA VAL A 20 -10.09 -0.32 -16.88
C VAL A 20 -11.24 0.67 -16.96
N GLU A 21 -11.28 1.67 -16.08
CA GLU A 21 -12.23 2.76 -16.07
C GLU A 21 -11.53 4.10 -15.90
N THR A 22 -12.23 5.19 -16.20
CA THR A 22 -11.70 6.54 -16.02
C THR A 22 -11.39 6.79 -14.54
N VAL A 23 -10.19 7.28 -14.28
CA VAL A 23 -9.75 7.78 -12.98
C VAL A 23 -9.50 9.27 -13.14
N THR A 24 -10.22 10.09 -12.37
CA THR A 24 -10.11 11.55 -12.49
C THR A 24 -9.12 12.13 -11.49
N GLU A 25 -8.68 13.36 -11.73
CA GLU A 25 -7.79 14.08 -10.80
C GLU A 25 -8.47 14.31 -9.45
N GLU A 26 -9.77 14.59 -9.43
CA GLU A 26 -10.55 14.83 -8.23
C GLU A 26 -10.67 13.58 -7.35
N GLU A 27 -10.61 12.39 -7.94
CA GLU A 27 -10.60 11.13 -7.21
C GLU A 27 -9.25 10.85 -6.55
N LEU A 28 -8.16 11.27 -7.19
CA LEU A 28 -6.80 11.04 -6.72
C LEU A 28 -6.30 12.13 -5.79
N PHE A 29 -6.52 13.40 -6.15
CA PHE A 29 -5.84 14.53 -5.55
C PHE A 29 -6.78 15.30 -4.64
N THR A 30 -6.54 15.24 -3.35
CA THR A 30 -7.31 15.92 -2.30
C THR A 30 -6.39 16.90 -1.55
N ASP A 31 -6.87 17.43 -0.43
CA ASP A 31 -6.07 18.23 0.50
C ASP A 31 -5.07 17.39 1.32
N LYS A 32 -5.25 16.06 1.35
CA LYS A 32 -4.38 15.13 2.09
C LYS A 32 -2.96 15.09 1.52
N LYS A 33 -1.99 14.72 2.38
CA LYS A 33 -0.58 14.64 2.01
C LYS A 33 -0.24 13.38 1.24
N TYR A 34 -0.88 12.28 1.61
CA TYR A 34 -0.61 10.95 1.07
C TYR A 34 -1.85 10.33 0.45
N ILE A 35 -1.64 9.36 -0.41
CA ILE A 35 -2.68 8.54 -1.06
C ILE A 35 -2.32 7.09 -0.80
N GLY A 36 -3.31 6.30 -0.39
CA GLY A 36 -3.19 4.85 -0.24
C GLY A 36 -4.50 4.16 -0.57
N VAL A 37 -4.43 2.94 -1.06
CA VAL A 37 -5.60 2.13 -1.44
C VAL A 37 -5.91 1.12 -0.36
N HIS A 38 -7.18 1.05 0.05
CA HIS A 38 -7.65 0.04 1.00
C HIS A 38 -7.49 -1.37 0.39
N HIS A 39 -6.75 -2.24 1.06
CA HIS A 39 -6.50 -3.59 0.59
C HIS A 39 -7.81 -4.38 0.46
N PRO A 40 -8.14 -4.98 -0.71
CA PRO A 40 -9.43 -5.64 -0.94
C PRO A 40 -9.77 -6.73 0.06
N CYS A 41 -8.80 -7.57 0.44
CA CYS A 41 -9.05 -8.65 1.41
C CYS A 41 -9.40 -8.08 2.80
N HIS A 42 -8.72 -7.01 3.23
CA HIS A 42 -9.03 -6.35 4.49
C HIS A 42 -10.42 -5.68 4.43
N PHE A 43 -10.73 -5.00 3.32
CA PHE A 43 -12.04 -4.39 3.08
C PHE A 43 -13.19 -5.40 3.13
N LEU A 44 -13.00 -6.57 2.53
CA LEU A 44 -14.01 -7.64 2.51
C LEU A 44 -14.09 -8.42 3.83
N GLY A 45 -13.24 -8.12 4.81
CA GLY A 45 -13.19 -8.84 6.08
C GLY A 45 -12.83 -10.31 5.90
N MET A 46 -12.01 -10.65 4.90
CA MET A 46 -11.59 -12.03 4.68
C MET A 46 -10.83 -12.54 5.91
N PRO A 47 -11.18 -13.76 6.40
CA PRO A 47 -10.56 -14.28 7.60
C PRO A 47 -9.05 -14.44 7.39
N PRO A 48 -8.25 -14.19 8.44
CA PRO A 48 -6.83 -14.45 8.37
C PRO A 48 -6.55 -15.93 8.12
N HIS A 49 -5.80 -16.24 7.08
CA HIS A 49 -5.11 -17.52 6.91
C HIS A 49 -3.80 -17.47 7.71
N ASP A 50 -3.02 -18.55 7.73
CA ASP A 50 -1.75 -18.63 8.48
C ASP A 50 -0.70 -17.58 8.05
N ASN A 51 -0.93 -16.87 6.96
CA ASN A 51 -0.19 -15.70 6.50
C ASN A 51 -1.07 -14.88 5.53
N PRO A 52 -2.11 -14.19 6.04
CA PRO A 52 -3.11 -13.59 5.19
C PRO A 52 -2.55 -12.37 4.45
N PRO A 53 -2.86 -12.22 3.14
CA PRO A 53 -2.70 -10.93 2.47
C PRO A 53 -3.46 -9.85 3.24
N GLY A 54 -2.82 -8.71 3.50
CA GLY A 54 -3.42 -7.64 4.27
C GLY A 54 -3.31 -7.80 5.79
N ALA A 55 -2.34 -8.57 6.28
CA ALA A 55 -2.02 -8.67 7.70
C ALA A 55 -0.91 -7.69 8.10
N PHE A 56 -1.12 -6.97 9.18
CA PHE A 56 -0.11 -6.08 9.76
C PHE A 56 1.11 -6.84 10.30
N GLU A 57 2.27 -6.23 10.21
CA GLU A 57 3.45 -6.69 10.93
C GLU A 57 3.25 -6.50 12.43
N THR A 58 3.37 -7.58 13.20
CA THR A 58 3.15 -7.55 14.65
C THR A 58 4.44 -7.79 15.45
N ARG A 59 5.53 -8.16 14.79
CA ARG A 59 6.81 -8.39 15.45
C ARG A 59 7.46 -7.07 15.85
N PHE A 60 7.76 -6.96 17.14
CA PHE A 60 8.37 -5.74 17.72
C PHE A 60 9.83 -5.52 17.26
N GLU A 61 10.47 -6.55 16.69
CA GLU A 61 11.82 -6.46 16.14
C GLU A 61 11.85 -5.69 14.82
N SER A 62 10.75 -5.66 14.08
CA SER A 62 10.65 -4.91 12.83
C SER A 62 10.26 -3.46 13.09
N ALA A 63 10.87 -2.55 12.32
CA ALA A 63 10.46 -1.14 12.29
C ALA A 63 9.04 -0.93 11.73
N ALA A 64 8.49 -1.96 11.05
CA ALA A 64 7.11 -2.00 10.59
C ALA A 64 6.12 -2.52 11.65
N GLY A 65 6.59 -2.95 12.83
CA GLY A 65 5.76 -3.52 13.89
C GLY A 65 4.70 -2.54 14.38
N ILE A 66 3.43 -2.97 14.35
CA ILE A 66 2.29 -2.17 14.83
C ILE A 66 2.27 -2.16 16.35
N SER A 67 1.99 -1.00 16.91
CA SER A 67 1.80 -0.75 18.36
C SER A 67 0.33 -0.45 18.69
N GLY A 68 -0.01 -0.40 19.98
CA GLY A 68 -1.38 -0.13 20.41
C GLY A 68 -1.88 1.29 20.11
N ASP A 69 -0.99 2.21 19.77
CA ASP A 69 -1.32 3.60 19.43
C ASP A 69 -1.55 3.82 17.94
N ASP A 70 -1.28 2.80 17.11
CA ASP A 70 -1.45 2.88 15.66
C ASP A 70 -2.92 2.69 15.25
N ASP A 71 -3.38 3.49 14.29
CA ASP A 71 -4.70 3.31 13.69
C ASP A 71 -4.67 2.17 12.66
N THR A 72 -5.09 0.99 13.08
CA THR A 72 -5.16 -0.24 12.26
C THR A 72 -6.52 -0.47 11.62
N SER A 73 -7.38 0.54 11.56
CA SER A 73 -8.72 0.43 10.96
C SER A 73 -8.71 0.12 9.47
N ILE A 74 -7.61 0.46 8.77
CA ILE A 74 -7.43 0.23 7.34
C ILE A 74 -6.04 -0.35 7.10
N TYR A 75 -6.00 -1.45 6.36
CA TYR A 75 -4.77 -1.98 5.78
C TYR A 75 -4.66 -1.54 4.32
N PHE A 76 -3.49 -1.03 3.93
CA PHE A 76 -3.24 -0.47 2.61
C PHE A 76 -2.49 -1.48 1.73
N GLN A 77 -2.92 -1.60 0.48
CA GLN A 77 -2.21 -2.41 -0.52
C GLN A 77 -1.07 -1.64 -1.15
N GLY A 78 0.06 -2.32 -1.36
CA GLY A 78 1.28 -1.70 -1.89
C GLY A 78 1.26 -1.37 -3.38
N CYS A 79 0.23 -1.78 -4.14
CA CYS A 79 0.20 -1.66 -5.59
C CYS A 79 -0.08 -0.23 -6.11
N LEU A 80 -0.70 0.63 -5.31
CA LEU A 80 -0.95 2.04 -5.63
C LEU A 80 -0.82 2.90 -4.37
N TRP A 81 0.08 3.85 -4.40
CA TRP A 81 0.27 4.83 -3.34
C TRP A 81 0.96 6.09 -3.88
N GLY A 82 0.99 7.14 -3.08
CA GLY A 82 1.64 8.38 -3.48
C GLY A 82 1.22 9.56 -2.64
N GLY A 83 1.13 10.74 -3.27
CA GLY A 83 0.65 11.97 -2.65
C GLY A 83 1.33 13.22 -3.14
N LYS A 84 1.23 14.29 -2.35
CA LYS A 84 1.80 15.60 -2.63
C LYS A 84 3.31 15.64 -2.45
N MET A 85 3.99 16.36 -3.32
CA MET A 85 5.37 16.76 -3.10
C MET A 85 5.42 17.93 -2.11
N PRO A 86 6.42 18.03 -1.20
CA PRO A 86 7.55 17.10 -1.03
C PRO A 86 7.27 15.90 -0.09
N TYR A 87 6.06 15.77 0.47
CA TYR A 87 5.72 14.77 1.49
C TYR A 87 6.01 13.33 1.07
N VAL A 88 5.76 13.00 -0.21
CA VAL A 88 6.06 11.66 -0.76
C VAL A 88 7.55 11.37 -0.73
N LEU A 89 8.41 12.35 -1.03
CA LEU A 89 9.85 12.14 -0.94
C LEU A 89 10.32 11.89 0.50
N ASP A 90 9.73 12.60 1.47
CA ASP A 90 10.05 12.38 2.88
C ASP A 90 9.54 11.01 3.34
N MET A 91 8.35 10.58 2.90
CA MET A 91 7.86 9.22 3.11
C MET A 91 8.83 8.18 2.56
N ILE A 92 9.24 8.28 1.30
CA ILE A 92 10.16 7.32 0.66
C ILE A 92 11.48 7.24 1.44
N ARG A 93 12.03 8.36 1.89
CA ARG A 93 13.26 8.40 2.70
C ARG A 93 13.06 7.68 4.04
N GLU A 94 11.95 7.93 4.71
CA GLU A 94 11.63 7.28 5.98
C GLU A 94 11.45 5.77 5.80
N LEU A 95 10.70 5.32 4.79
CA LEU A 95 10.52 3.91 4.47
C LEU A 95 11.87 3.22 4.19
N ALA A 96 12.74 3.86 3.40
CA ALA A 96 14.08 3.35 3.12
C ALA A 96 14.93 3.23 4.40
N GLN A 97 14.87 4.21 5.29
CA GLN A 97 15.59 4.17 6.58
C GLN A 97 15.09 3.03 7.47
N ARG A 98 13.77 2.84 7.59
CA ARG A 98 13.15 1.74 8.35
C ARG A 98 13.57 0.37 7.78
N THR A 99 13.52 0.23 6.46
CA THR A 99 13.94 -1.00 5.78
C THR A 99 15.43 -1.29 6.03
N GLN A 100 16.31 -0.29 5.91
CA GLN A 100 17.73 -0.45 6.20
C GLN A 100 18.00 -0.80 7.67
N PHE A 101 17.25 -0.22 8.60
CA PHE A 101 17.34 -0.56 10.01
C PHE A 101 16.99 -2.03 10.24
N ASP A 102 15.89 -2.52 9.66
CA ASP A 102 15.47 -3.92 9.77
C ASP A 102 16.53 -4.85 9.15
N LEU A 103 16.99 -4.58 7.94
CA LEU A 103 18.02 -5.38 7.26
C LEU A 103 19.34 -5.42 8.01
N SER A 104 19.73 -4.33 8.70
CA SER A 104 20.94 -4.30 9.53
C SER A 104 20.90 -5.25 10.73
N ARG A 105 19.72 -5.77 11.05
CA ARG A 105 19.42 -6.68 12.17
C ARG A 105 18.94 -8.05 11.69
N ASP A 106 19.10 -8.36 10.40
CA ASP A 106 18.59 -9.58 9.76
C ASP A 106 17.05 -9.76 9.91
N VAL A 107 16.31 -8.64 9.97
CA VAL A 107 14.86 -8.63 10.00
C VAL A 107 14.32 -8.28 8.62
N ILE A 108 13.35 -9.05 8.14
CA ILE A 108 12.55 -8.76 6.95
C ILE A 108 11.10 -8.67 7.41
N ALA A 109 10.45 -7.53 7.18
CA ALA A 109 9.04 -7.34 7.52
C ALA A 109 8.16 -8.33 6.73
N GLN A 110 7.03 -8.74 7.31
CA GLN A 110 6.17 -9.81 6.81
C GLN A 110 5.78 -9.64 5.32
N TRP A 111 5.39 -8.45 4.94
CA TRP A 111 5.04 -8.06 3.57
C TRP A 111 6.01 -7.00 3.03
N HIS A 112 7.28 -7.12 3.38
CA HIS A 112 8.37 -6.30 2.88
C HIS A 112 8.07 -4.79 2.97
N ASP A 113 8.08 -4.09 1.84
CA ASP A 113 7.80 -2.66 1.71
C ASP A 113 6.34 -2.30 2.06
N GLU A 114 5.38 -3.16 1.75
CA GLU A 114 3.97 -2.95 2.11
C GLU A 114 3.79 -2.88 3.64
N SER A 115 4.50 -3.71 4.42
CA SER A 115 4.47 -3.63 5.87
C SER A 115 5.01 -2.30 6.39
N GLN A 116 6.13 -1.82 5.83
CA GLN A 116 6.73 -0.52 6.19
C GLN A 116 5.79 0.64 5.85
N MET A 117 5.15 0.57 4.68
CA MET A 117 4.17 1.56 4.24
C MET A 117 2.93 1.58 5.15
N ASN A 118 2.41 0.41 5.51
CA ASN A 118 1.26 0.31 6.41
C ASN A 118 1.57 0.93 7.78
N LYS A 119 2.74 0.64 8.37
CA LYS A 119 3.17 1.30 9.61
C LYS A 119 3.19 2.81 9.47
N PHE A 120 3.77 3.33 8.38
CA PHE A 120 3.82 4.77 8.12
C PHE A 120 2.43 5.40 8.05
N PHE A 121 1.48 4.76 7.36
CA PHE A 121 0.12 5.26 7.21
C PHE A 121 -0.71 5.16 8.49
N CYS A 122 -0.52 4.10 9.29
CA CYS A 122 -1.18 3.97 10.59
C CYS A 122 -0.79 5.08 11.56
N GLU A 123 0.48 5.50 11.56
CA GLU A 123 0.97 6.62 12.38
C GLU A 123 0.46 7.99 11.90
N ARG A 124 0.02 8.10 10.65
CA ARG A 124 -0.36 9.36 9.98
C ARG A 124 -1.74 9.28 9.31
N ARG A 125 -2.62 8.48 9.87
CA ARG A 125 -3.90 8.13 9.26
C ARG A 125 -4.72 9.33 8.80
N GLU A 126 -4.70 10.42 9.53
CA GLU A 126 -5.43 11.65 9.21
C GLU A 126 -4.90 12.38 7.98
N ASP A 127 -3.64 12.17 7.63
CA ASP A 127 -2.99 12.77 6.46
C ASP A 127 -3.16 11.94 5.17
N VAL A 128 -3.78 10.74 5.27
CA VAL A 128 -3.93 9.82 4.14
C VAL A 128 -5.31 9.94 3.50
N HIS A 129 -5.32 10.22 2.21
CA HIS A 129 -6.50 10.00 1.36
C HIS A 129 -6.64 8.51 1.08
N VAL A 130 -7.71 7.90 1.59
CA VAL A 130 -7.98 6.47 1.40
C VAL A 130 -8.85 6.28 0.18
N MET A 131 -8.27 5.66 -0.82
CA MET A 131 -9.00 5.19 -1.99
C MET A 131 -9.64 3.83 -1.70
N GLY A 132 -10.80 3.59 -2.29
CA GLY A 132 -11.49 2.31 -2.15
C GLY A 132 -10.78 1.14 -2.83
N PRO A 133 -11.19 -0.11 -2.56
CA PRO A 133 -10.55 -1.31 -3.11
C PRO A 133 -10.77 -1.47 -4.62
N GLU A 134 -11.65 -0.69 -5.26
CA GLU A 134 -11.85 -0.63 -6.72
C GLU A 134 -10.60 -0.12 -7.47
N TYR A 135 -9.68 0.57 -6.78
CA TYR A 135 -8.40 1.02 -7.33
C TYR A 135 -7.26 0.01 -7.17
N ALA A 136 -7.53 -1.12 -6.50
CA ALA A 136 -6.59 -2.24 -6.34
C ALA A 136 -7.31 -3.58 -6.53
N TYR A 137 -8.22 -3.64 -7.47
CA TYR A 137 -9.10 -4.79 -7.71
C TYR A 137 -8.30 -6.03 -8.11
N PRO A 138 -8.32 -7.11 -7.31
CA PRO A 138 -7.53 -8.30 -7.62
C PRO A 138 -8.26 -9.18 -8.65
N GLU A 139 -7.67 -9.38 -9.81
CA GLU A 139 -8.24 -10.20 -10.88
C GLU A 139 -8.60 -11.62 -10.42
N CYS A 140 -7.79 -12.19 -9.52
CA CYS A 140 -8.02 -13.53 -8.97
C CYS A 140 -9.23 -13.62 -8.02
N PHE A 141 -9.71 -12.51 -7.47
CA PHE A 141 -10.85 -12.48 -6.54
C PHE A 141 -12.16 -11.98 -7.16
N LYS A 142 -12.22 -11.90 -8.47
CA LYS A 142 -13.37 -11.39 -9.21
C LYS A 142 -14.73 -11.99 -8.76
N ALA A 143 -14.74 -13.25 -8.34
CA ALA A 143 -15.97 -13.91 -7.87
C ALA A 143 -16.47 -13.40 -6.50
N PHE A 144 -15.61 -12.74 -5.73
CA PHE A 144 -15.91 -12.24 -4.36
C PHE A 144 -16.09 -10.72 -4.29
N CYS A 145 -15.62 -10.00 -5.29
CA CYS A 145 -15.72 -8.55 -5.33
C CYS A 145 -17.06 -8.12 -5.92
N THR A 146 -17.81 -7.32 -5.16
CA THR A 146 -19.15 -6.81 -5.55
C THR A 146 -19.11 -5.37 -6.08
N PHE A 147 -17.92 -4.78 -6.16
CA PHE A 147 -17.68 -3.43 -6.65
C PHE A 147 -17.06 -3.46 -8.05
N GLU A 148 -17.36 -2.44 -8.86
CA GLU A 148 -16.81 -2.32 -10.22
C GLU A 148 -15.35 -1.83 -10.16
N PRO A 149 -14.43 -2.50 -10.86
CA PRO A 149 -13.03 -2.13 -10.83
C PRO A 149 -12.74 -0.87 -11.62
N LYS A 150 -11.85 -0.03 -11.10
CA LYS A 150 -11.21 1.08 -11.83
C LYS A 150 -9.78 0.75 -12.24
N ILE A 151 -9.04 0.14 -11.32
CA ILE A 151 -7.69 -0.38 -11.60
C ILE A 151 -7.65 -1.84 -11.15
N VAL A 152 -7.28 -2.71 -12.08
CA VAL A 152 -7.17 -4.16 -11.85
C VAL A 152 -5.71 -4.52 -11.62
N HIS A 153 -5.43 -5.20 -10.51
CA HIS A 153 -4.16 -5.85 -10.24
C HIS A 153 -4.21 -7.26 -10.84
N LEU A 154 -3.35 -7.52 -11.81
CA LEU A 154 -3.38 -8.73 -12.62
C LEU A 154 -2.92 -9.95 -11.79
N ALA A 155 -3.52 -11.10 -12.06
CA ALA A 155 -3.09 -12.34 -11.45
C ALA A 155 -1.70 -12.75 -11.98
N LYS A 156 -0.79 -13.08 -11.06
CA LYS A 156 0.56 -13.57 -11.41
C LYS A 156 0.54 -15.09 -11.50
N ASP A 157 1.09 -15.63 -12.58
CA ASP A 157 1.47 -17.05 -12.60
C ASP A 157 2.82 -17.22 -11.89
N ASN A 158 2.76 -17.54 -10.62
CA ASN A 158 3.97 -17.76 -9.80
C ASN A 158 4.65 -19.11 -10.08
N SER A 159 4.10 -19.95 -10.95
CA SER A 159 4.66 -21.28 -11.24
C SER A 159 6.04 -21.20 -11.94
N GLU A 160 6.31 -20.11 -12.65
CA GLU A 160 7.58 -19.87 -13.34
C GLU A 160 8.73 -19.40 -12.41
N TYR A 161 8.41 -18.96 -11.19
CA TYR A 161 9.38 -18.38 -10.24
C TYR A 161 9.74 -19.30 -9.06
N GLN A 162 9.16 -20.49 -9.02
CA GLN A 162 9.45 -21.50 -7.99
C GLN A 162 10.60 -22.45 -8.47
N GLN A 163 11.77 -21.87 -8.77
CA GLN A 163 12.98 -22.64 -9.02
C GLN A 163 14.02 -22.45 -7.92
#